data_31d335d4ad14f960a46f2bfdc739ec62
#
_entry.id   31d335d4ad14f960a46f2bfdc739ec62
#
_cell.length_a   1.000
_cell.length_b   1.000
_cell.length_c   1.000
_cell.angle_alpha   90.00
_cell.angle_beta   90.00
_cell.angle_gamma   90.00
#
_symmetry.space_group_name_H-M   'P 1'
#
loop_
_entity.id
_entity.type
_entity.pdbx_description
1 polymer ?
#
loop_
_entity_poly.entity_id
_entity_poly.type
_entity_poly.pdbx_seq_one_letter_code
_entity_poly.pdbx_strand_id
1 'polypeptide(L)'
;AGGNKPIRRVECTFYGNLRIFRKWLTAPILEGLLPHAEKGLMPAAAEESLREHGIVFKAREPKDDKPYEDSITLDVAMEEEEEYFHTSVRGVVTEGIPMVSRLNNFNGLYADLRGTTLCLRYKDRPGIIALIGSALSSNGINIDNIAAPADHATREALTVIKTNQPVSDELLDKIAKEIDAISAFSLNL
;
A
#
# COMPACT_ATOMS: atom_id res chain seq x y z
N ALA A 1 10.07 3.00 -3.13
CA ALA A 1 10.53 1.71 -3.60
C ALA A 1 11.33 1.06 -2.50
N GLY A 2 10.71 0.21 -1.70
CA GLY A 2 11.44 -0.72 -0.85
C GLY A 2 12.08 -1.72 -1.79
N GLY A 3 13.39 -1.63 -1.96
CA GLY A 3 14.14 -2.72 -2.56
C GLY A 3 13.76 -4.01 -1.83
N ASN A 4 14.10 -5.13 -2.40
CA ASN A 4 13.73 -6.51 -2.07
C ASN A 4 14.06 -6.91 -0.60
N LYS A 5 13.52 -6.14 0.38
CA LYS A 5 13.75 -6.37 1.80
C LYS A 5 12.99 -7.62 2.22
N PRO A 6 13.63 -8.59 2.87
CA PRO A 6 12.96 -9.82 3.26
C PRO A 6 11.87 -9.54 4.29
N ILE A 7 10.68 -10.02 4.01
CA ILE A 7 9.57 -9.99 4.97
C ILE A 7 9.87 -10.99 6.08
N ARG A 8 9.74 -10.56 7.35
CA ARG A 8 9.94 -11.41 8.53
C ARG A 8 8.65 -11.71 9.27
N ARG A 9 7.74 -10.75 9.28
CA ARG A 9 6.49 -10.91 10.00
C ARG A 9 5.36 -10.20 9.29
N VAL A 10 4.21 -10.84 9.26
CA VAL A 10 2.97 -10.31 8.75
C VAL A 10 1.88 -10.49 9.80
N GLU A 11 1.25 -9.38 10.20
CA GLU A 11 0.07 -9.41 11.05
C GLU A 11 -1.12 -8.89 10.25
N CYS A 12 -2.17 -9.69 10.19
CA CYS A 12 -3.40 -9.35 9.50
C CYS A 12 -4.53 -9.20 10.51
N THR A 13 -5.10 -8.01 10.61
CA THR A 13 -6.24 -7.73 11.52
C THR A 13 -7.50 -7.54 10.71
N PHE A 14 -8.51 -8.37 11.01
CA PHE A 14 -9.82 -8.33 10.36
C PHE A 14 -10.82 -7.59 11.24
N TYR A 15 -11.56 -6.64 10.65
CA TYR A 15 -12.58 -5.85 11.34
C TYR A 15 -13.97 -6.14 10.78
N GLY A 16 -14.99 -5.80 11.56
CA GLY A 16 -16.38 -5.96 11.18
C GLY A 16 -16.75 -7.42 10.85
N ASN A 17 -17.57 -7.60 9.81
CA ASN A 17 -18.02 -8.91 9.36
C ASN A 17 -16.92 -9.74 8.69
N LEU A 18 -15.80 -9.12 8.29
CA LEU A 18 -14.68 -9.85 7.66
C LEU A 18 -14.00 -10.84 8.61
N ARG A 19 -14.21 -10.71 9.92
CA ARG A 19 -13.71 -11.64 10.96
C ARG A 19 -14.14 -13.09 10.71
N ILE A 20 -15.37 -13.30 10.28
CA ILE A 20 -15.89 -14.66 10.02
C ILE A 20 -15.26 -15.30 8.80
N PHE A 21 -14.75 -14.50 7.87
CA PHE A 21 -14.12 -14.97 6.61
C PHE A 21 -12.60 -15.05 6.70
N ARG A 22 -11.99 -14.76 7.86
CA ARG A 22 -10.53 -14.68 8.01
C ARG A 22 -9.77 -15.87 7.41
N LYS A 23 -10.25 -17.10 7.63
CA LYS A 23 -9.60 -18.31 7.11
C LYS A 23 -9.51 -18.31 5.58
N TRP A 24 -10.55 -17.82 4.92
CA TRP A 24 -10.61 -17.77 3.46
C TRP A 24 -9.82 -16.58 2.89
N LEU A 25 -9.79 -15.47 3.60
CA LEU A 25 -9.08 -14.26 3.19
C LEU A 25 -7.56 -14.35 3.41
N THR A 26 -7.12 -15.22 4.29
CA THR A 26 -5.69 -15.40 4.58
C THR A 26 -4.92 -15.85 3.34
N ALA A 27 -5.37 -16.87 2.61
CA ALA A 27 -4.67 -17.39 1.44
C ALA A 27 -4.42 -16.33 0.35
N PRO A 28 -5.42 -15.58 -0.17
CA PRO A 28 -5.17 -14.56 -1.18
C PRO A 28 -4.29 -13.39 -0.68
N ILE A 29 -4.30 -13.09 0.63
CA ILE A 29 -3.38 -12.10 1.19
C ILE A 29 -1.94 -12.62 1.11
N LEU A 30 -1.72 -13.88 1.45
CA LEU A 30 -0.39 -14.50 1.39
C LEU A 30 0.12 -14.62 -0.03
N GLU A 31 -0.74 -14.98 -0.98
CA GLU A 31 -0.39 -15.00 -2.41
C GLU A 31 0.07 -13.62 -2.92
N GLY A 32 -0.57 -12.55 -2.46
CA GLY A 32 -0.17 -11.19 -2.79
C GLY A 32 1.16 -10.74 -2.16
N LEU A 33 1.56 -11.35 -1.05
CA LEU A 33 2.83 -11.04 -0.36
C LEU A 33 4.02 -11.83 -0.92
N LEU A 34 3.77 -13.00 -1.48
CA LEU A 34 4.78 -13.90 -2.02
C LEU A 34 4.65 -13.96 -3.56
N PRO A 35 5.44 -13.17 -4.31
CA PRO A 35 5.29 -13.06 -5.78
C PRO A 35 5.44 -14.37 -6.54
N HIS A 36 6.03 -15.39 -5.90
CA HIS A 36 6.27 -16.73 -6.47
C HIS A 36 5.43 -17.82 -5.81
N ALA A 37 4.47 -17.46 -4.93
CA ALA A 37 3.57 -18.45 -4.34
C ALA A 37 2.66 -19.08 -5.42
N GLU A 38 2.39 -20.36 -5.28
CA GLU A 38 1.36 -21.01 -6.08
C GLU A 38 0.02 -20.34 -5.84
N LYS A 39 -0.69 -20.02 -6.91
CA LYS A 39 -2.02 -19.41 -6.82
C LYS A 39 -3.06 -20.44 -6.44
N GLY A 40 -4.07 -20.03 -5.66
CA GLY A 40 -5.19 -20.89 -5.28
C GLY A 40 -4.85 -21.84 -4.14
N LEU A 41 -3.85 -21.54 -3.33
CA LEU A 41 -3.49 -22.34 -2.17
C LEU A 41 -4.65 -22.39 -1.15
N MET A 42 -4.85 -23.57 -0.57
CA MET A 42 -5.70 -23.68 0.62
C MET A 42 -5.04 -22.96 1.80
N PRO A 43 -5.82 -22.36 2.74
CA PRO A 43 -5.27 -21.56 3.84
C PRO A 43 -4.13 -22.23 4.62
N ALA A 44 -4.25 -23.53 4.89
CA ALA A 44 -3.21 -24.27 5.60
C ALA A 44 -1.90 -24.41 4.80
N ALA A 45 -1.98 -24.64 3.49
CA ALA A 45 -0.82 -24.70 2.60
C ALA A 45 -0.15 -23.34 2.46
N ALA A 46 -0.94 -22.24 2.42
CA ALA A 46 -0.42 -20.91 2.38
C ALA A 46 0.36 -20.55 3.67
N GLU A 47 -0.15 -20.87 4.85
CA GLU A 47 0.56 -20.67 6.12
C GLU A 47 1.85 -21.49 6.21
N GLU A 48 1.86 -22.73 5.71
CA GLU A 48 3.06 -23.56 5.64
C GLU A 48 4.12 -22.95 4.71
N SER A 49 3.71 -22.52 3.51
CA SER A 49 4.61 -21.84 2.57
C SER A 49 5.27 -20.60 3.17
N LEU A 50 4.55 -19.79 3.95
CA LEU A 50 5.16 -18.67 4.68
C LEU A 50 6.22 -19.13 5.67
N ARG A 51 5.93 -20.19 6.42
CA ARG A 51 6.86 -20.73 7.42
C ARG A 51 8.14 -21.24 6.76
N GLU A 52 8.02 -21.91 5.61
CA GLU A 52 9.18 -22.34 4.81
C GLU A 52 10.04 -21.16 4.34
N HIS A 53 9.42 -20.01 4.06
CA HIS A 53 10.12 -18.76 3.73
C HIS A 53 10.59 -17.97 4.96
N GLY A 54 10.46 -18.52 6.16
CA GLY A 54 10.87 -17.86 7.40
C GLY A 54 10.00 -16.67 7.82
N ILE A 55 8.77 -16.60 7.31
CA ILE A 55 7.82 -15.52 7.59
C ILE A 55 6.86 -15.93 8.70
N VAL A 56 6.80 -15.14 9.76
CA VAL A 56 5.84 -15.33 10.85
C VAL A 56 4.53 -14.65 10.49
N PHE A 57 3.48 -15.43 10.26
CA PHE A 57 2.13 -14.90 10.01
C PHE A 57 1.26 -14.95 11.27
N LYS A 58 0.50 -13.89 11.52
CA LYS A 58 -0.49 -13.81 12.59
C LYS A 58 -1.79 -13.17 12.11
N ALA A 59 -2.87 -13.94 12.13
CA ALA A 59 -4.22 -13.40 11.99
C ALA A 59 -4.71 -12.91 13.35
N ARG A 60 -5.17 -11.67 13.45
CA ARG A 60 -5.69 -11.06 14.66
C ARG A 60 -7.17 -10.68 14.53
N GLU A 61 -7.89 -10.81 15.61
CA GLU A 61 -9.20 -10.20 15.79
C GLU A 61 -9.05 -9.12 16.87
N PRO A 62 -9.43 -7.87 16.58
CA PRO A 62 -9.38 -6.82 17.57
C PRO A 62 -10.37 -7.17 18.69
N LYS A 63 -9.97 -6.93 19.94
CA LYS A 63 -10.85 -7.13 21.11
C LYS A 63 -11.88 -6.01 21.24
N ASP A 64 -11.57 -4.85 20.68
CA ASP A 64 -12.43 -3.66 20.77
C ASP A 64 -13.17 -3.44 19.46
N ASP A 65 -14.42 -3.03 19.53
CA ASP A 65 -15.21 -2.57 18.38
C ASP A 65 -14.71 -1.18 17.94
N LYS A 66 -13.55 -1.17 17.27
CA LYS A 66 -13.08 0.06 16.64
C LYS A 66 -13.99 0.38 15.45
N PRO A 67 -14.28 1.67 15.20
CA PRO A 67 -15.20 2.10 14.15
C PRO A 67 -14.56 2.01 12.74
N TYR A 68 -13.96 0.85 12.44
CA TYR A 68 -13.28 0.64 11.16
C TYR A 68 -14.13 -0.17 10.17
N GLU A 69 -15.40 -0.42 10.49
CA GLU A 69 -16.33 -1.19 9.66
C GLU A 69 -15.67 -2.47 9.09
N ASP A 70 -16.11 -2.91 7.92
CA ASP A 70 -15.55 -4.07 7.25
C ASP A 70 -14.22 -3.70 6.57
N SER A 71 -13.12 -3.94 7.26
CA SER A 71 -11.78 -3.63 6.77
C SER A 71 -10.73 -4.66 7.18
N ILE A 72 -9.61 -4.65 6.46
CA ILE A 72 -8.45 -5.48 6.75
C ILE A 72 -7.25 -4.56 6.92
N THR A 73 -6.53 -4.72 8.03
CA THR A 73 -5.22 -4.07 8.20
C THR A 73 -4.13 -5.12 8.10
N LEU A 74 -3.17 -4.85 7.24
CA LEU A 74 -1.98 -5.66 7.04
C LEU A 74 -0.77 -4.88 7.59
N ASP A 75 -0.12 -5.42 8.61
CA ASP A 75 1.10 -4.88 9.19
C ASP A 75 2.26 -5.81 8.81
N VAL A 76 3.22 -5.29 8.04
CA VAL A 76 4.36 -6.03 7.51
C VAL A 76 5.63 -5.51 8.14
N ALA A 77 6.39 -6.40 8.78
CA ALA A 77 7.73 -6.12 9.28
C ALA A 77 8.76 -6.75 8.33
N MET A 78 9.70 -5.95 7.90
CA MET A 78 10.83 -6.31 7.05
C MET A 78 12.13 -6.04 7.79
N GLU A 79 13.18 -6.78 7.48
CA GLU A 79 14.49 -6.63 8.09
C GLU A 79 15.55 -6.45 6.99
N GLU A 80 16.45 -5.50 7.19
CA GLU A 80 17.62 -5.28 6.34
C GLU A 80 18.77 -4.78 7.23
N GLU A 81 19.90 -5.48 7.20
CA GLU A 81 21.14 -5.08 7.92
C GLU A 81 20.91 -4.70 9.40
N GLU A 82 20.11 -5.49 10.15
CA GLU A 82 19.72 -5.24 11.54
C GLU A 82 18.73 -4.08 11.75
N GLU A 83 18.28 -3.42 10.69
CA GLU A 83 17.19 -2.42 10.77
C GLU A 83 15.82 -3.06 10.49
N TYR A 84 14.83 -2.68 11.31
CA TYR A 84 13.44 -3.14 11.15
C TYR A 84 12.59 -2.06 10.50
N PHE A 85 11.95 -2.41 9.40
CA PHE A 85 11.02 -1.54 8.69
C PHE A 85 9.60 -2.06 8.88
N HIS A 86 8.69 -1.16 9.19
CA HIS A 86 7.27 -1.46 9.32
C HIS A 86 6.45 -0.72 8.28
N THR A 87 5.56 -1.45 7.61
CA THR A 87 4.55 -0.88 6.73
C THR A 87 3.18 -1.40 7.13
N SER A 88 2.22 -0.51 7.24
CA SER A 88 0.85 -0.81 7.63
C SER A 88 -0.11 -0.31 6.56
N VAL A 89 -0.90 -1.21 6.00
CA VAL A 89 -1.89 -0.91 4.96
C VAL A 89 -3.27 -1.30 5.46
N ARG A 90 -4.28 -0.45 5.23
CA ARG A 90 -5.69 -0.81 5.45
C ARG A 90 -6.44 -0.83 4.15
N GLY A 91 -7.05 -1.98 3.86
CA GLY A 91 -7.96 -2.18 2.75
C GLY A 91 -9.42 -2.14 3.22
N VAL A 92 -10.26 -1.56 2.40
CA VAL A 92 -11.72 -1.49 2.54
C VAL A 92 -12.38 -1.80 1.20
N VAL A 93 -13.67 -2.08 1.21
CA VAL A 93 -14.49 -2.13 -0.02
C VAL A 93 -15.50 -1.00 0.07
N THR A 94 -15.47 -0.09 -0.89
CA THR A 94 -16.40 1.03 -0.99
C THR A 94 -17.13 0.93 -2.33
N GLU A 95 -18.46 0.87 -2.31
CA GLU A 95 -19.28 0.72 -3.51
C GLU A 95 -18.88 -0.48 -4.40
N GLY A 96 -18.45 -1.58 -3.77
CA GLY A 96 -17.96 -2.78 -4.47
C GLY A 96 -16.53 -2.69 -5.02
N ILE A 97 -15.84 -1.58 -4.79
CA ILE A 97 -14.46 -1.36 -5.25
C ILE A 97 -13.48 -1.55 -4.07
N PRO A 98 -12.49 -2.46 -4.18
CA PRO A 98 -11.42 -2.54 -3.21
C PRO A 98 -10.55 -1.28 -3.24
N MET A 99 -10.35 -0.67 -2.09
CA MET A 99 -9.56 0.55 -1.94
C MET A 99 -8.58 0.44 -0.78
N VAL A 100 -7.45 1.11 -0.90
CA VAL A 100 -6.55 1.38 0.23
C VAL A 100 -7.02 2.65 0.92
N SER A 101 -7.49 2.53 2.17
CA SER A 101 -7.98 3.67 2.96
C SER A 101 -6.90 4.30 3.83
N ARG A 102 -5.82 3.56 4.12
CA ARG A 102 -4.68 4.04 4.91
C ARG A 102 -3.38 3.36 4.48
N LEU A 103 -2.31 4.13 4.43
CA LEU A 103 -0.94 3.64 4.32
C LEU A 103 -0.09 4.30 5.41
N ASN A 104 0.44 3.50 6.34
CA ASN A 104 1.15 3.98 7.53
C ASN A 104 0.32 5.02 8.32
N ASN A 105 0.84 6.23 8.49
CA ASN A 105 0.16 7.33 9.16
C ASN A 105 -0.77 8.14 8.25
N PHE A 106 -0.78 7.86 6.95
CA PHE A 106 -1.59 8.60 5.97
C PHE A 106 -2.99 7.99 5.91
N ASN A 107 -3.93 8.59 6.63
CA ASN A 107 -5.34 8.20 6.69
C ASN A 107 -6.16 8.91 5.61
N GLY A 108 -7.34 8.38 5.29
CA GLY A 108 -8.25 9.01 4.34
C GLY A 108 -7.81 8.93 2.88
N LEU A 109 -6.99 7.93 2.55
CA LEU A 109 -6.46 7.75 1.21
C LEU A 109 -7.56 7.38 0.19
N TYR A 110 -8.36 6.34 0.48
CA TYR A 110 -9.42 5.81 -0.37
C TYR A 110 -9.02 5.72 -1.86
N ALA A 111 -7.85 5.14 -2.10
CA ALA A 111 -7.28 4.99 -3.43
C ALA A 111 -7.58 3.61 -4.01
N ASP A 112 -8.15 3.58 -5.21
CA ASP A 112 -8.22 2.40 -6.07
C ASP A 112 -6.87 2.24 -6.78
N LEU A 113 -6.13 1.18 -6.44
CA LEU A 113 -4.78 0.94 -6.98
C LEU A 113 -4.77 0.16 -8.30
N ARG A 114 -5.92 -0.23 -8.84
CA ARG A 114 -5.98 -0.94 -10.14
C ARG A 114 -5.56 -0.02 -11.28
N GLY A 115 -4.82 -0.57 -12.25
CA GLY A 115 -4.22 0.18 -13.35
C GLY A 115 -2.96 0.95 -12.90
N THR A 116 -2.61 2.00 -13.62
CA THR A 116 -1.40 2.77 -13.34
C THR A 116 -1.59 3.75 -12.19
N THR A 117 -0.78 3.60 -11.18
CA THR A 117 -0.82 4.43 -9.96
C THR A 117 0.57 4.88 -9.57
N LEU A 118 0.74 6.18 -9.31
CA LEU A 118 1.97 6.77 -8.75
C LEU A 118 1.79 6.97 -7.25
N CYS A 119 2.83 6.66 -6.48
CA CYS A 119 2.90 6.92 -5.05
C CYS A 119 4.12 7.79 -4.76
N LEU A 120 3.90 8.99 -4.22
CA LEU A 120 4.92 9.99 -3.97
C LEU A 120 4.82 10.46 -2.50
N ARG A 121 5.88 10.26 -1.72
CA ARG A 121 5.98 10.75 -0.34
C ARG A 121 7.02 11.86 -0.29
N TYR A 122 6.68 12.99 0.33
CA TYR A 122 7.52 14.18 0.36
C TYR A 122 7.22 15.02 1.61
N LYS A 123 8.07 16.03 1.89
CA LYS A 123 7.76 17.03 2.91
C LYS A 123 6.65 17.95 2.42
N ASP A 124 5.57 18.04 3.20
CA ASP A 124 4.38 18.82 2.85
C ASP A 124 4.71 20.31 2.73
N ARG A 125 4.44 20.87 1.55
CA ARG A 125 4.61 22.29 1.24
C ARG A 125 3.70 22.72 0.09
N PRO A 126 3.30 24.01 0.06
CA PRO A 126 2.50 24.52 -1.05
C PRO A 126 3.19 24.32 -2.41
N GLY A 127 2.38 24.05 -3.45
CA GLY A 127 2.83 23.97 -4.84
C GLY A 127 3.23 22.57 -5.33
N ILE A 128 3.44 21.58 -4.46
CA ILE A 128 3.89 20.23 -4.87
C ILE A 128 2.92 19.60 -5.86
N ILE A 129 1.62 19.63 -5.59
CA ILE A 129 0.60 19.06 -6.50
C ILE A 129 0.62 19.76 -7.86
N ALA A 130 0.86 21.06 -7.90
CA ALA A 130 0.97 21.80 -9.15
C ALA A 130 2.22 21.38 -9.96
N LEU A 131 3.36 21.18 -9.31
CA LEU A 131 4.58 20.66 -9.95
C LEU A 131 4.34 19.28 -10.57
N ILE A 132 3.77 18.36 -9.78
CA ILE A 132 3.45 17.00 -10.26
C ILE A 132 2.49 17.07 -11.46
N GLY A 133 1.39 17.83 -11.33
CA GLY A 133 0.39 17.99 -12.38
C GLY A 133 0.97 18.59 -13.65
N SER A 134 1.84 19.61 -13.54
CA SER A 134 2.53 20.22 -14.68
C SER A 134 3.47 19.24 -15.37
N ALA A 135 4.23 18.45 -14.61
CA ALA A 135 5.14 17.46 -15.18
C ALA A 135 4.38 16.37 -15.93
N LEU A 136 3.29 15.84 -15.37
CA LEU A 136 2.44 14.84 -16.03
C LEU A 136 1.80 15.42 -17.30
N SER A 137 1.17 16.58 -17.20
CA SER A 137 0.50 17.27 -18.31
C SER A 137 1.46 17.58 -19.47
N SER A 138 2.68 18.05 -19.19
CA SER A 138 3.70 18.32 -20.19
C SER A 138 4.15 17.07 -20.96
N ASN A 139 3.88 15.87 -20.43
CA ASN A 139 4.15 14.58 -21.06
C ASN A 139 2.86 13.91 -21.60
N GLY A 140 1.75 14.65 -21.69
CA GLY A 140 0.48 14.16 -22.23
C GLY A 140 -0.23 13.15 -21.35
N ILE A 141 0.11 13.09 -20.05
CA ILE A 141 -0.46 12.15 -19.08
C ILE A 141 -1.57 12.85 -18.29
N ASN A 142 -2.78 12.27 -18.33
CA ASN A 142 -3.91 12.76 -17.57
C ASN A 142 -3.97 12.14 -16.18
N ILE A 143 -4.46 12.92 -15.21
CA ILE A 143 -4.77 12.46 -13.84
C ILE A 143 -6.24 12.08 -13.78
N ASP A 144 -6.53 10.79 -13.54
CA ASP A 144 -7.89 10.29 -13.40
C ASP A 144 -8.41 10.41 -11.96
N ASN A 145 -7.51 10.25 -10.99
CA ASN A 145 -7.83 10.41 -9.57
C ASN A 145 -6.58 10.82 -8.80
N ILE A 146 -6.76 11.56 -7.70
CA ILE A 146 -5.69 11.96 -6.79
C ILE A 146 -6.18 11.92 -5.35
N ALA A 147 -5.37 11.34 -4.47
CA ALA A 147 -5.52 11.40 -3.03
C ALA A 147 -4.19 11.88 -2.42
N ALA A 148 -4.25 12.88 -1.55
CA ALA A 148 -3.04 13.52 -1.01
C ALA A 148 -3.17 13.78 0.51
N PRO A 149 -3.33 12.75 1.35
CA PRO A 149 -3.35 12.94 2.79
C PRO A 149 -1.99 13.42 3.32
N ALA A 150 -2.04 14.27 4.35
CA ALA A 150 -0.87 14.74 5.06
C ALA A 150 -0.83 14.17 6.50
N ASP A 151 0.37 13.89 6.98
CA ASP A 151 0.66 13.62 8.39
C ASP A 151 1.23 14.89 9.03
N HIS A 152 0.40 15.54 9.83
CA HIS A 152 0.77 16.79 10.48
C HIS A 152 1.88 16.63 11.54
N ALA A 153 2.06 15.43 12.10
CA ALA A 153 3.11 15.17 13.09
C ALA A 153 4.49 15.16 12.46
N THR A 154 4.64 14.54 11.29
CA THR A 154 5.90 14.45 10.55
C THR A 154 6.07 15.57 9.53
N ARG A 155 5.02 16.33 9.23
CA ARG A 155 4.94 17.30 8.13
C ARG A 155 5.25 16.65 6.77
N GLU A 156 4.72 15.48 6.56
CA GLU A 156 4.87 14.74 5.32
C GLU A 156 3.51 14.55 4.65
N ALA A 157 3.50 14.49 3.34
CA ALA A 157 2.33 14.12 2.56
C ALA A 157 2.63 12.87 1.73
N LEU A 158 1.59 12.09 1.50
CA LEU A 158 1.59 10.99 0.55
C LEU A 158 0.59 11.33 -0.54
N THR A 159 1.07 11.47 -1.77
CA THR A 159 0.19 11.63 -2.92
C THR A 159 0.12 10.33 -3.70
N VAL A 160 -1.10 9.84 -3.89
CA VAL A 160 -1.41 8.68 -4.73
C VAL A 160 -2.20 9.18 -5.92
N ILE A 161 -1.67 8.97 -7.11
CA ILE A 161 -2.24 9.49 -8.37
C ILE A 161 -2.51 8.33 -9.30
N LYS A 162 -3.76 8.21 -9.74
CA LYS A 162 -4.17 7.33 -10.83
C LYS A 162 -4.01 8.08 -12.15
N THR A 163 -3.32 7.48 -13.11
CA THR A 163 -3.10 8.06 -14.43
C THR A 163 -3.73 7.23 -15.54
N ASN A 164 -4.09 7.90 -16.64
CA ASN A 164 -4.71 7.26 -17.80
C ASN A 164 -3.76 6.37 -18.62
N GLN A 165 -2.44 6.47 -18.35
CA GLN A 165 -1.41 5.68 -19.02
C GLN A 165 -0.16 5.55 -18.13
N PRO A 166 0.72 4.57 -18.42
CA PRO A 166 1.95 4.39 -17.66
C PRO A 166 2.86 5.63 -17.66
N VAL A 167 3.52 5.86 -16.53
CA VAL A 167 4.54 6.89 -16.37
C VAL A 167 5.90 6.23 -16.46
N SER A 168 6.80 6.76 -17.32
CA SER A 168 8.14 6.19 -17.44
C SER A 168 8.97 6.43 -16.18
N ASP A 169 9.95 5.55 -15.96
CA ASP A 169 10.85 5.67 -14.80
C ASP A 169 11.63 7.00 -14.85
N GLU A 170 12.03 7.48 -16.04
CA GLU A 170 12.72 8.75 -16.22
C GLU A 170 11.86 9.95 -15.81
N LEU A 171 10.55 9.92 -16.14
CA LEU A 171 9.62 10.97 -15.76
C LEU A 171 9.34 10.91 -14.25
N LEU A 172 9.19 9.71 -13.71
CA LEU A 172 8.99 9.51 -12.26
C LEU A 172 10.19 10.03 -11.47
N ASP A 173 11.41 9.71 -11.89
CA ASP A 173 12.66 10.19 -11.29
C ASP A 173 12.79 11.71 -11.35
N LYS A 174 12.40 12.31 -12.50
CA LYS A 174 12.39 13.75 -12.68
C LYS A 174 11.42 14.42 -11.69
N ILE A 175 10.18 13.92 -11.60
CA ILE A 175 9.18 14.41 -10.65
C ILE A 175 9.71 14.27 -9.22
N ALA A 176 10.23 13.08 -8.87
CA ALA A 176 10.75 12.81 -7.54
C ALA A 176 11.86 13.79 -7.13
N LYS A 177 12.78 14.11 -8.03
CA LYS A 177 13.85 15.10 -7.79
C LYS A 177 13.30 16.51 -7.63
N GLU A 178 12.35 16.91 -8.47
CA GLU A 178 11.78 18.26 -8.46
C GLU A 178 11.01 18.58 -7.17
N ILE A 179 10.35 17.56 -6.58
CA ILE A 179 9.60 17.71 -5.34
C ILE A 179 10.39 17.33 -4.08
N ASP A 180 11.66 16.94 -4.19
CA ASP A 180 12.48 16.36 -3.11
C ASP A 180 11.77 15.17 -2.45
N ALA A 181 11.32 14.21 -3.25
CA ALA A 181 10.56 13.07 -2.75
C ALA A 181 11.40 12.21 -1.80
N ILE A 182 10.82 11.85 -0.66
CA ILE A 182 11.37 10.88 0.28
C ILE A 182 11.30 9.47 -0.33
N SER A 183 10.21 9.19 -1.05
CA SER A 183 10.05 7.98 -1.84
C SER A 183 9.12 8.23 -3.02
N ALA A 184 9.40 7.56 -4.14
CA ALA A 184 8.59 7.61 -5.35
C ALA A 184 8.58 6.22 -6.00
N PHE A 185 7.40 5.72 -6.38
CA PHE A 185 7.28 4.49 -7.15
C PHE A 185 5.98 4.48 -7.94
N SER A 186 5.94 3.67 -8.99
CA SER A 186 4.74 3.37 -9.76
C SER A 186 4.28 1.94 -9.55
N LEU A 187 2.98 1.73 -9.62
CA LEU A 187 2.34 0.42 -9.61
C LEU A 187 1.53 0.29 -10.90
N ASN A 188 1.46 -0.93 -11.42
CA ASN A 188 0.56 -1.28 -12.52
C ASN A 188 -0.08 -2.64 -12.17
N LEU A 189 -1.28 -2.60 -11.60
CA LEU A 189 -2.02 -3.75 -11.08
C LEU A 189 -3.22 -4.13 -11.97
#